data_cbbb175f5b1cb44b71e8a5964be8a267
#
_entry.id   cbbb175f5b1cb44b71e8a5964be8a267
#
_cell.length_a   1.000
_cell.length_b   1.000
_cell.length_c   1.000
_cell.angle_alpha   90.00
_cell.angle_beta   90.00
_cell.angle_gamma   90.00
#
_symmetry.space_group_name_H-M   'P 1'
#
loop_
_entity.id
_entity.type
_entity.pdbx_description
1 polymer ?
#
loop_
_entity_poly.entity_id
_entity_poly.type
_entity_poly.pdbx_seq_one_letter_code
_entity_poly.pdbx_strand_id
1 'polypeptide(L)'
;MNANRAGYCTAVTMGGFAVSLVLAGCAPQTGTGPAASSLNMTISDTAESTRMPAFAPVSMAATVARATTALPALVVSATSAKPAAPALKTFTFPDGHISFAHPATWTVRTVLPPAGVPGVEAIVADGAGNDLLSLGNGFTAGCAGGPVSRRVFDQVAVPGMTAPDGTEPVFGFAVESYGDGDAYFMGLSDPRSLEQGERVPSWCSLVSTGNGGLSTRVLFNDPGFPNRGAARAWMATDQYAQLKALLVSLTYA
;
A
#
# COMPACT_ATOMS: atom_id res chain seq x y z
N MET A 1 10.77 -23.69 2.12
CA MET A 1 9.39 -23.44 1.68
C MET A 1 8.51 -23.43 2.93
N ASN A 2 8.39 -22.30 3.60
CA ASN A 2 7.51 -22.13 4.75
C ASN A 2 6.58 -20.96 4.43
N ALA A 3 5.32 -21.30 4.10
CA ALA A 3 4.26 -20.33 3.89
C ALA A 3 3.75 -19.86 5.25
N ASN A 4 4.21 -18.69 5.72
CA ASN A 4 3.60 -17.97 6.83
C ASN A 4 2.32 -17.29 6.33
N ARG A 5 1.19 -17.93 6.55
CA ARG A 5 -0.14 -17.33 6.37
C ARG A 5 -0.36 -16.34 7.50
N ALA A 6 -0.32 -15.06 7.19
CA ALA A 6 -0.88 -14.02 8.05
C ALA A 6 -2.37 -14.30 8.21
N GLY A 7 -2.78 -14.71 9.42
CA GLY A 7 -4.17 -15.01 9.73
C GLY A 7 -4.99 -13.74 9.78
N TYR A 8 -5.90 -13.57 8.82
CA TYR A 8 -6.94 -12.55 8.89
C TYR A 8 -8.05 -13.09 9.81
N CYS A 9 -8.24 -12.48 10.97
CA CYS A 9 -9.41 -12.73 11.81
C CYS A 9 -10.64 -12.08 11.18
N THR A 10 -11.43 -12.86 10.47
CA THR A 10 -12.78 -12.46 10.04
C THR A 10 -13.71 -12.72 11.19
N ALA A 11 -14.14 -11.71 11.93
CA ALA A 11 -15.19 -11.82 12.93
C ALA A 11 -16.55 -11.78 12.22
N VAL A 12 -17.15 -12.93 12.04
CA VAL A 12 -18.56 -13.06 11.62
C VAL A 12 -19.41 -13.01 12.88
N THR A 13 -20.16 -11.93 13.09
CA THR A 13 -21.15 -11.84 14.17
C THR A 13 -22.49 -12.34 13.63
N MET A 14 -22.85 -13.58 13.93
CA MET A 14 -24.22 -14.08 13.74
C MET A 14 -25.10 -13.63 14.90
N GLY A 15 -26.23 -13.02 14.57
CA GLY A 15 -27.24 -12.57 15.51
C GLY A 15 -27.98 -13.70 16.21
N GLY A 16 -28.24 -13.47 17.48
CA GLY A 16 -29.41 -13.91 18.20
C GLY A 16 -29.54 -15.36 18.56
N PHE A 17 -28.94 -15.80 19.66
CA PHE A 17 -29.54 -16.76 20.61
C PHE A 17 -28.90 -16.55 21.99
N ALA A 18 -29.75 -16.38 22.98
CA ALA A 18 -29.35 -16.27 24.38
C ALA A 18 -28.71 -17.59 24.84
N VAL A 19 -27.43 -17.58 25.15
CA VAL A 19 -26.75 -18.68 25.81
C VAL A 19 -26.15 -18.20 27.11
N SER A 20 -26.59 -18.83 28.18
CA SER A 20 -26.20 -18.60 29.56
C SER A 20 -24.69 -18.74 29.75
N LEU A 21 -24.05 -17.69 30.31
CA LEU A 21 -22.64 -17.73 30.69
C LEU A 21 -22.45 -18.68 31.86
N VAL A 22 -21.75 -19.79 31.64
CA VAL A 22 -21.13 -20.57 32.70
C VAL A 22 -19.69 -20.06 32.87
N LEU A 23 -19.44 -19.37 33.97
CA LEU A 23 -18.10 -18.93 34.38
C LEU A 23 -17.32 -20.16 34.86
N ALA A 24 -16.47 -20.72 34.01
CA ALA A 24 -15.44 -21.66 34.43
C ALA A 24 -14.18 -20.87 34.81
N GLY A 25 -13.88 -20.83 36.10
CA GLY A 25 -12.68 -20.18 36.66
C GLY A 25 -11.41 -20.90 36.18
N CYS A 26 -10.47 -20.17 35.61
CA CYS A 26 -9.11 -20.62 35.37
C CYS A 26 -8.28 -20.42 36.65
N ALA A 27 -7.92 -21.51 37.32
CA ALA A 27 -6.92 -21.52 38.36
C ALA A 27 -5.50 -21.39 37.76
N PRO A 28 -4.55 -20.68 38.40
CA PRO A 28 -3.18 -20.61 37.90
C PRO A 28 -2.46 -21.93 38.16
N GLN A 29 -2.00 -22.60 37.12
CA GLN A 29 -1.08 -23.74 37.23
C GLN A 29 0.34 -23.22 37.46
N THR A 30 0.85 -23.42 38.66
CA THR A 30 2.29 -23.31 38.96
C THR A 30 3.00 -24.56 38.43
N GLY A 31 3.50 -24.49 37.21
CA GLY A 31 4.34 -25.52 36.60
C GLY A 31 5.82 -25.23 36.86
N THR A 32 6.43 -26.02 37.73
CA THR A 32 7.89 -26.14 37.89
C THR A 32 8.44 -26.85 36.64
N GLY A 33 9.00 -26.11 35.69
CA GLY A 33 9.70 -26.66 34.52
C GLY A 33 11.21 -26.77 34.80
N PRO A 34 11.87 -27.80 34.23
CA PRO A 34 13.32 -28.02 34.47
C PRO A 34 14.18 -26.99 33.75
N ALA A 35 15.33 -26.70 34.39
CA ALA A 35 16.35 -25.73 33.97
C ALA A 35 16.82 -25.98 32.51
N ALA A 36 16.74 -24.95 31.68
CA ALA A 36 17.34 -24.93 30.36
C ALA A 36 18.87 -24.76 30.50
N SER A 37 19.61 -25.74 30.03
CA SER A 37 21.08 -25.69 29.87
C SER A 37 21.43 -24.64 28.80
N SER A 38 22.13 -23.62 29.21
CA SER A 38 22.75 -22.63 28.31
C SER A 38 23.90 -23.30 27.55
N LEU A 39 23.70 -23.53 26.26
CA LEU A 39 24.79 -23.86 25.34
C LEU A 39 25.55 -22.57 25.00
N ASN A 40 26.74 -22.46 25.59
CA ASN A 40 27.70 -21.39 25.29
C ASN A 40 28.36 -21.70 23.94
N MET A 41 27.93 -21.03 22.88
CA MET A 41 28.53 -21.17 21.55
C MET A 41 29.62 -20.12 21.38
N THR A 42 30.87 -20.54 21.56
CA THR A 42 32.05 -19.70 21.32
C THR A 42 32.25 -19.61 19.80
N ILE A 43 32.01 -18.44 19.24
CA ILE A 43 32.33 -18.14 17.83
C ILE A 43 33.78 -17.67 17.79
N SER A 44 34.66 -18.48 17.21
CA SER A 44 36.05 -18.10 16.90
C SER A 44 36.06 -17.19 15.68
N ASP A 45 36.41 -15.94 15.91
CA ASP A 45 36.66 -14.93 14.89
C ASP A 45 38.02 -15.26 14.23
N THR A 46 37.97 -15.81 13.00
CA THR A 46 39.15 -15.88 12.15
C THR A 46 39.02 -14.85 11.03
N ALA A 47 39.52 -13.66 11.28
CA ALA A 47 39.63 -12.60 10.30
C ALA A 47 40.75 -12.94 9.32
N GLU A 48 40.42 -13.48 8.17
CA GLU A 48 41.32 -13.62 7.03
C GLU A 48 41.27 -12.37 6.16
N SER A 49 42.30 -11.52 6.37
CA SER A 49 42.52 -10.27 5.64
C SER A 49 43.04 -10.58 4.22
N THR A 50 42.17 -10.68 3.23
CA THR A 50 42.58 -10.78 1.82
C THR A 50 42.86 -9.39 1.29
N ARG A 51 44.17 -9.10 1.17
CA ARG A 51 44.74 -7.89 0.58
C ARG A 51 44.48 -7.88 -0.92
N MET A 52 43.64 -6.97 -1.40
CA MET A 52 43.45 -6.70 -2.84
C MET A 52 44.69 -5.97 -3.41
N PRO A 53 45.21 -6.36 -4.59
CA PRO A 53 46.28 -5.64 -5.23
C PRO A 53 45.76 -4.32 -5.83
N ALA A 54 46.54 -3.27 -5.60
CA ALA A 54 46.32 -1.95 -6.18
C ALA A 54 46.57 -1.96 -7.70
N PHE A 55 45.56 -1.59 -8.49
CA PHE A 55 45.74 -1.32 -9.90
C PHE A 55 46.27 0.11 -10.11
N ALA A 56 47.42 0.21 -10.76
CA ALA A 56 47.97 1.50 -11.17
C ALA A 56 47.19 2.08 -12.36
N PRO A 57 47.00 3.40 -12.43
CA PRO A 57 46.36 4.04 -13.56
C PRO A 57 47.35 4.12 -14.77
N VAL A 58 46.96 3.51 -15.89
CA VAL A 58 47.65 3.70 -17.16
C VAL A 58 47.13 4.99 -17.80
N SER A 59 48.01 6.00 -17.84
CA SER A 59 47.75 7.26 -18.53
C SER A 59 48.10 7.10 -20.00
N MET A 60 47.14 7.02 -20.90
CA MET A 60 47.33 7.14 -22.34
C MET A 60 46.86 8.54 -22.79
N ALA A 61 47.81 9.42 -22.99
CA ALA A 61 47.59 10.67 -23.69
C ALA A 61 47.60 10.41 -25.21
N ALA A 62 46.45 10.40 -25.83
CA ALA A 62 46.32 10.39 -27.28
C ALA A 62 45.91 11.80 -27.76
N THR A 63 46.88 12.51 -28.34
CA THR A 63 46.66 13.79 -29.00
C THR A 63 46.06 13.52 -30.37
N VAL A 64 44.78 13.72 -30.57
CA VAL A 64 44.15 13.70 -31.89
C VAL A 64 43.82 15.12 -32.30
N ALA A 65 44.61 15.62 -33.29
CA ALA A 65 44.28 16.85 -33.97
C ALA A 65 43.02 16.65 -34.83
N ARG A 66 41.96 17.36 -34.49
CA ARG A 66 40.65 17.28 -35.19
C ARG A 66 40.47 18.50 -36.06
N ALA A 67 40.49 18.31 -37.36
CA ALA A 67 40.06 19.30 -38.30
C ALA A 67 38.54 19.55 -38.15
N THR A 68 38.17 20.79 -37.84
CA THR A 68 36.79 21.23 -37.67
C THR A 68 36.22 21.68 -39.01
N THR A 69 35.50 20.80 -39.68
CA THR A 69 34.61 21.23 -40.79
C THR A 69 33.27 21.56 -40.16
N ALA A 70 32.90 22.82 -40.04
CA ALA A 70 31.63 23.28 -39.56
C ALA A 70 30.53 23.02 -40.62
N LEU A 71 29.69 22.03 -40.37
CA LEU A 71 28.40 21.90 -41.05
C LEU A 71 27.36 22.80 -40.36
N PRO A 72 26.52 23.53 -41.12
CA PRO A 72 25.45 24.33 -40.49
C PRO A 72 24.46 23.40 -39.82
N ALA A 73 24.34 23.53 -38.51
CA ALA A 73 23.33 22.81 -37.70
C ALA A 73 21.94 23.36 -38.05
N LEU A 74 21.13 22.57 -38.74
CA LEU A 74 19.69 22.79 -38.80
C LEU A 74 19.14 22.55 -37.36
N VAL A 75 18.87 23.65 -36.67
CA VAL A 75 18.15 23.62 -35.40
C VAL A 75 16.69 23.28 -35.72
N VAL A 76 16.37 22.00 -35.73
CA VAL A 76 14.99 21.53 -35.67
C VAL A 76 14.53 21.74 -34.24
N SER A 77 13.82 22.84 -34.00
CA SER A 77 13.10 23.05 -32.73
C SER A 77 12.01 21.99 -32.64
N ALA A 78 12.34 20.83 -32.08
CA ALA A 78 11.35 19.85 -31.67
C ALA A 78 10.52 20.48 -30.54
N THR A 79 9.37 21.04 -30.88
CA THR A 79 8.35 21.41 -29.88
C THR A 79 7.92 20.12 -29.22
N SER A 80 8.44 19.84 -28.03
CA SER A 80 8.00 18.70 -27.22
C SER A 80 6.54 18.96 -26.85
N ALA A 81 5.62 18.40 -27.61
CA ALA A 81 4.22 18.43 -27.24
C ALA A 81 4.07 17.71 -25.91
N LYS A 82 3.55 18.42 -24.89
CA LYS A 82 3.17 17.81 -23.61
C LYS A 82 2.25 16.62 -23.90
N PRO A 83 2.55 15.42 -23.37
CA PRO A 83 1.66 14.26 -23.58
C PRO A 83 0.21 14.62 -23.23
N ALA A 84 -0.72 14.29 -24.10
CA ALA A 84 -2.14 14.50 -23.82
C ALA A 84 -2.51 13.69 -22.56
N ALA A 85 -3.31 14.31 -21.67
CA ALA A 85 -3.81 13.61 -20.50
C ALA A 85 -4.60 12.36 -20.96
N PRO A 86 -4.47 11.21 -20.28
CA PRO A 86 -5.19 10.00 -20.65
C PRO A 86 -6.70 10.25 -20.59
N ALA A 87 -7.45 9.70 -21.57
CA ALA A 87 -8.90 9.72 -21.53
C ALA A 87 -9.39 8.98 -20.28
N LEU A 88 -10.43 9.51 -19.63
CA LEU A 88 -10.99 8.94 -18.40
C LEU A 88 -12.38 8.32 -18.69
N LYS A 89 -12.72 7.30 -17.92
CA LYS A 89 -14.06 6.71 -17.79
C LYS A 89 -14.48 6.81 -16.32
N THR A 90 -15.79 6.86 -16.07
CA THR A 90 -16.35 6.78 -14.73
C THR A 90 -16.92 5.39 -14.50
N PHE A 91 -16.58 4.80 -13.38
CA PHE A 91 -17.24 3.62 -12.83
C PHE A 91 -18.16 4.06 -11.70
N THR A 92 -19.35 3.47 -11.62
CA THR A 92 -20.28 3.61 -10.49
C THR A 92 -20.61 2.23 -9.94
N PHE A 93 -20.56 2.07 -8.63
CA PHE A 93 -20.96 0.83 -7.97
C PHE A 93 -22.43 0.50 -8.27
N PRO A 94 -22.83 -0.78 -8.27
CA PRO A 94 -24.20 -1.19 -8.62
C PRO A 94 -25.32 -0.56 -7.78
N ASP A 95 -25.02 -0.18 -6.54
CA ASP A 95 -25.96 0.51 -5.62
C ASP A 95 -26.09 2.02 -5.92
N GLY A 96 -25.27 2.56 -6.82
CA GLY A 96 -25.31 3.95 -7.24
C GLY A 96 -24.64 4.96 -6.31
N HIS A 97 -24.18 4.55 -5.12
CA HIS A 97 -23.71 5.49 -4.12
C HIS A 97 -22.28 5.97 -4.38
N ILE A 98 -21.38 5.08 -4.79
CA ILE A 98 -19.96 5.42 -4.97
C ILE A 98 -19.59 5.38 -6.43
N SER A 99 -18.86 6.42 -6.88
CA SER A 99 -18.28 6.46 -8.22
C SER A 99 -16.85 7.02 -8.17
N PHE A 100 -16.07 6.70 -9.21
CA PHE A 100 -14.72 7.20 -9.41
C PHE A 100 -14.32 7.23 -10.87
N ALA A 101 -13.36 8.10 -11.21
CA ALA A 101 -12.78 8.18 -12.53
C ALA A 101 -11.52 7.31 -12.64
N HIS A 102 -11.34 6.63 -13.79
CA HIS A 102 -10.16 5.82 -14.07
C HIS A 102 -9.68 5.99 -15.52
N PRO A 103 -8.40 5.69 -15.84
CA PRO A 103 -7.93 5.70 -17.23
C PRO A 103 -8.80 4.80 -18.14
N ALA A 104 -9.12 5.26 -19.33
CA ALA A 104 -9.98 4.53 -20.26
C ALA A 104 -9.39 3.18 -20.70
N THR A 105 -8.07 3.02 -20.58
CA THR A 105 -7.34 1.76 -20.85
C THR A 105 -7.43 0.75 -19.72
N TRP A 106 -7.84 1.18 -18.51
CA TRP A 106 -8.02 0.29 -17.37
C TRP A 106 -9.41 -0.35 -17.40
N THR A 107 -9.54 -1.47 -16.72
CA THR A 107 -10.79 -2.21 -16.57
C THR A 107 -11.22 -2.26 -15.12
N VAL A 108 -12.54 -2.31 -14.89
CA VAL A 108 -13.11 -2.51 -13.55
C VAL A 108 -14.04 -3.70 -13.62
N ARG A 109 -13.85 -4.66 -12.72
CA ARG A 109 -14.77 -5.79 -12.54
C ARG A 109 -15.33 -5.80 -11.12
N THR A 110 -16.58 -6.22 -10.98
CA THR A 110 -17.21 -6.40 -9.68
C THR A 110 -17.13 -7.85 -9.23
N VAL A 111 -16.91 -8.05 -7.93
CA VAL A 111 -16.92 -9.34 -7.26
C VAL A 111 -17.99 -9.26 -6.17
N LEU A 112 -18.96 -10.17 -6.23
CA LEU A 112 -19.98 -10.28 -5.21
C LEU A 112 -19.46 -11.16 -4.06
N PRO A 113 -19.70 -10.75 -2.81
CA PRO A 113 -19.38 -11.59 -1.65
C PRO A 113 -20.28 -12.84 -1.65
N PRO A 114 -19.97 -13.83 -0.81
CA PRO A 114 -20.86 -14.95 -0.57
C PRO A 114 -22.27 -14.52 -0.16
N ALA A 115 -23.28 -15.33 -0.46
CA ALA A 115 -24.67 -15.01 -0.13
C ALA A 115 -24.85 -14.68 1.36
N GLY A 116 -25.53 -13.58 1.64
CA GLY A 116 -25.78 -13.08 2.99
C GLY A 116 -24.67 -12.19 3.57
N VAL A 117 -23.56 -11.99 2.88
CA VAL A 117 -22.52 -11.01 3.23
C VAL A 117 -22.80 -9.70 2.49
N PRO A 118 -22.98 -8.56 3.18
CA PRO A 118 -23.24 -7.29 2.52
C PRO A 118 -22.01 -6.77 1.77
N GLY A 119 -22.27 -5.89 0.79
CA GLY A 119 -21.25 -5.17 0.05
C GLY A 119 -20.96 -5.75 -1.32
N VAL A 120 -20.15 -5.00 -2.07
CA VAL A 120 -19.64 -5.34 -3.40
C VAL A 120 -18.17 -4.93 -3.45
N GLU A 121 -17.32 -5.77 -4.01
CA GLU A 121 -15.94 -5.42 -4.30
C GLU A 121 -15.78 -5.04 -5.78
N ALA A 122 -15.06 -3.97 -6.06
CA ALA A 122 -14.58 -3.62 -7.37
C ALA A 122 -13.06 -3.81 -7.43
N ILE A 123 -12.61 -4.55 -8.44
CA ILE A 123 -11.17 -4.72 -8.71
C ILE A 123 -10.84 -3.94 -9.97
N VAL A 124 -9.87 -3.05 -9.86
CA VAL A 124 -9.35 -2.24 -10.96
C VAL A 124 -8.07 -2.86 -11.46
N ALA A 125 -7.99 -3.11 -12.77
CA ALA A 125 -6.82 -3.66 -13.43
C ALA A 125 -6.30 -2.69 -14.50
N ASP A 126 -4.99 -2.70 -14.74
CA ASP A 126 -4.37 -1.92 -15.82
C ASP A 126 -4.69 -2.47 -17.21
N GLY A 127 -4.17 -1.80 -18.27
CA GLY A 127 -4.38 -2.22 -19.65
C GLY A 127 -3.70 -3.55 -20.01
N ALA A 128 -2.81 -4.07 -19.18
CA ALA A 128 -2.18 -5.39 -19.32
C ALA A 128 -2.95 -6.48 -18.54
N GLY A 129 -3.96 -6.10 -17.74
CA GLY A 129 -4.77 -7.01 -16.93
C GLY A 129 -4.22 -7.29 -15.54
N ASN A 130 -3.22 -6.54 -15.07
CA ASN A 130 -2.73 -6.67 -13.71
C ASN A 130 -3.67 -5.96 -12.74
N ASP A 131 -4.10 -6.63 -11.69
CA ASP A 131 -4.91 -6.05 -10.63
C ASP A 131 -4.08 -5.03 -9.84
N LEU A 132 -4.59 -3.79 -9.75
CA LEU A 132 -3.89 -2.68 -9.12
C LEU A 132 -4.55 -2.21 -7.83
N LEU A 133 -5.87 -2.28 -7.75
CA LEU A 133 -6.63 -1.69 -6.66
C LEU A 133 -7.90 -2.49 -6.39
N SER A 134 -8.16 -2.75 -5.11
CA SER A 134 -9.42 -3.29 -4.61
C SER A 134 -10.18 -2.20 -3.85
N LEU A 135 -11.48 -2.05 -4.16
CA LEU A 135 -12.40 -1.18 -3.46
C LEU A 135 -13.61 -2.00 -3.01
N GLY A 136 -13.87 -2.02 -1.70
CA GLY A 136 -15.05 -2.65 -1.14
C GLY A 136 -16.08 -1.59 -0.73
N ASN A 137 -17.32 -1.70 -1.18
CA ASN A 137 -18.42 -0.79 -0.87
C ASN A 137 -19.55 -1.52 -0.13
N GLY A 138 -20.16 -0.87 0.87
CA GLY A 138 -21.29 -1.40 1.62
C GLY A 138 -20.94 -2.48 2.64
N PHE A 139 -19.68 -2.61 3.03
CA PHE A 139 -19.24 -3.57 4.04
C PHE A 139 -19.53 -3.09 5.46
N THR A 140 -19.74 -4.04 6.35
CA THR A 140 -19.67 -3.79 7.78
C THR A 140 -18.37 -4.38 8.30
N ALA A 141 -17.41 -3.53 8.61
CA ALA A 141 -16.10 -3.92 9.11
C ALA A 141 -15.59 -2.90 10.13
N GLY A 142 -14.64 -3.33 10.94
CA GLY A 142 -13.88 -2.48 11.84
C GLY A 142 -12.39 -2.71 11.66
N CYS A 143 -11.59 -1.75 12.08
CA CYS A 143 -10.15 -1.90 12.10
C CYS A 143 -9.69 -2.26 13.50
N ALA A 144 -8.82 -3.24 13.59
CA ALA A 144 -8.09 -3.58 14.79
C ALA A 144 -6.61 -3.72 14.42
N GLY A 145 -5.77 -3.07 15.19
CA GLY A 145 -4.33 -3.16 14.98
C GLY A 145 -3.55 -2.69 16.20
N GLY A 146 -2.33 -3.21 16.33
CA GLY A 146 -1.40 -2.81 17.36
C GLY A 146 -0.69 -1.48 17.04
N PRO A 147 0.09 -0.95 17.98
CA PRO A 147 0.90 0.23 17.75
C PRO A 147 2.05 -0.08 16.77
N VAL A 148 2.23 0.82 15.81
CA VAL A 148 3.28 0.75 14.78
C VAL A 148 4.05 2.06 14.69
N SER A 149 5.21 2.04 14.02
CA SER A 149 5.90 3.26 13.59
C SER A 149 5.47 3.58 12.16
N ARG A 150 4.85 4.73 11.94
CA ARG A 150 4.36 5.14 10.62
C ARG A 150 5.09 6.36 10.09
N ARG A 151 5.44 6.28 8.79
CA ARG A 151 5.85 7.43 7.98
C ARG A 151 4.92 7.62 6.80
N VAL A 152 4.31 8.80 6.70
CA VAL A 152 3.48 9.20 5.56
C VAL A 152 4.36 9.79 4.46
N PHE A 153 4.18 9.32 3.24
CA PHE A 153 4.88 9.82 2.04
C PHE A 153 4.04 10.85 1.30
N ASP A 154 2.71 10.65 1.26
CA ASP A 154 1.78 11.57 0.60
C ASP A 154 0.40 11.51 1.28
N GLN A 155 -0.28 12.66 1.33
CA GLN A 155 -1.63 12.79 1.87
C GLN A 155 -2.36 13.93 1.19
N VAL A 156 -3.63 13.70 0.79
CA VAL A 156 -4.49 14.68 0.13
C VAL A 156 -5.93 14.48 0.56
N ALA A 157 -6.68 15.56 0.77
CA ALA A 157 -8.13 15.50 1.02
C ALA A 157 -8.87 14.89 -0.18
N VAL A 158 -9.99 14.21 0.08
CA VAL A 158 -10.88 13.63 -0.94
C VAL A 158 -12.21 14.36 -0.91
N PRO A 159 -12.34 15.48 -1.64
CA PRO A 159 -13.45 16.43 -1.49
C PRO A 159 -14.81 15.88 -1.93
N GLY A 160 -14.83 14.79 -2.70
CA GLY A 160 -16.06 14.13 -3.14
C GLY A 160 -16.71 13.21 -2.10
N MET A 161 -16.10 13.08 -0.92
CA MET A 161 -16.54 12.18 0.13
C MET A 161 -16.64 12.90 1.47
N THR A 162 -17.72 12.60 2.20
CA THR A 162 -17.89 13.04 3.58
C THR A 162 -18.50 11.87 4.35
N ALA A 163 -17.90 11.47 5.45
CA ALA A 163 -18.42 10.45 6.32
C ALA A 163 -19.70 10.95 7.04
N PRO A 164 -20.58 10.06 7.56
CA PRO A 164 -21.81 10.47 8.25
C PRO A 164 -21.59 11.35 9.48
N ASP A 165 -20.41 11.30 10.09
CA ASP A 165 -20.02 12.17 11.22
C ASP A 165 -19.46 13.54 10.79
N GLY A 166 -19.44 13.84 9.49
CA GLY A 166 -18.89 15.05 8.91
C GLY A 166 -17.38 15.01 8.66
N THR A 167 -16.71 13.88 8.95
CA THR A 167 -15.27 13.73 8.67
C THR A 167 -15.03 13.66 7.15
N GLU A 168 -14.08 14.45 6.65
CA GLU A 168 -13.61 14.36 5.27
C GLU A 168 -12.48 13.33 5.20
N PRO A 169 -12.65 12.23 4.45
CA PRO A 169 -11.60 11.26 4.24
C PRO A 169 -10.40 11.84 3.51
N VAL A 170 -9.26 11.22 3.73
CA VAL A 170 -8.01 11.57 3.04
C VAL A 170 -7.46 10.38 2.27
N PHE A 171 -6.91 10.66 1.10
CA PHE A 171 -5.98 9.76 0.43
C PHE A 171 -4.67 9.75 1.22
N GLY A 172 -4.05 8.59 1.35
CA GLY A 172 -2.73 8.45 1.92
C GLY A 172 -1.88 7.40 1.22
N PHE A 173 -0.57 7.65 1.22
CA PHE A 173 0.47 6.67 0.92
C PHE A 173 1.47 6.67 2.07
N ALA A 174 1.64 5.55 2.73
CA ALA A 174 2.47 5.44 3.93
C ALA A 174 3.19 4.10 4.02
N VAL A 175 4.22 4.07 4.88
CA VAL A 175 4.91 2.86 5.32
C VAL A 175 4.73 2.70 6.81
N GLU A 176 4.45 1.48 7.24
CA GLU A 176 4.46 1.07 8.64
C GLU A 176 5.59 0.08 8.89
N SER A 177 6.31 0.29 9.99
CA SER A 177 7.38 -0.60 10.43
C SER A 177 6.83 -1.54 11.49
N TYR A 178 7.00 -2.81 11.22
CA TYR A 178 6.73 -3.92 12.13
C TYR A 178 8.07 -4.53 12.58
N GLY A 179 8.04 -5.42 13.56
CA GLY A 179 9.27 -6.07 14.03
C GLY A 179 10.00 -6.92 12.98
N ASP A 180 9.30 -7.33 11.94
CA ASP A 180 9.76 -8.19 10.85
C ASP A 180 9.92 -7.47 9.49
N GLY A 181 9.64 -6.16 9.42
CA GLY A 181 9.85 -5.38 8.21
C GLY A 181 8.94 -4.17 8.03
N ASP A 182 9.02 -3.58 6.85
CA ASP A 182 8.19 -2.46 6.42
C ASP A 182 7.01 -2.97 5.57
N ALA A 183 5.80 -2.52 5.87
CA ALA A 183 4.61 -2.72 5.04
C ALA A 183 4.15 -1.39 4.44
N TYR A 184 3.69 -1.41 3.19
CA TYR A 184 3.29 -0.22 2.43
C TYR A 184 1.79 -0.22 2.21
N PHE A 185 1.16 0.92 2.43
CA PHE A 185 -0.28 1.11 2.33
C PHE A 185 -0.59 2.33 1.47
N MET A 186 -1.55 2.20 0.55
CA MET A 186 -2.09 3.28 -0.25
C MET A 186 -3.60 3.10 -0.39
N GLY A 187 -4.36 4.13 -0.05
CA GLY A 187 -5.82 4.09 -0.07
C GLY A 187 -6.43 5.31 0.62
N LEU A 188 -7.73 5.23 0.91
CA LEU A 188 -8.44 6.22 1.72
C LEU A 188 -8.44 5.82 3.19
N SER A 189 -8.50 6.84 4.05
CA SER A 189 -8.54 6.64 5.50
C SER A 189 -9.21 7.84 6.19
N ASP A 190 -9.63 7.64 7.43
CA ASP A 190 -9.88 8.75 8.36
C ASP A 190 -8.56 9.52 8.57
N PRO A 191 -8.54 10.86 8.58
CA PRO A 191 -7.33 11.64 8.81
C PRO A 191 -6.55 11.24 10.06
N ARG A 192 -7.26 10.89 11.15
CA ARG A 192 -6.65 10.43 12.41
C ARG A 192 -5.91 9.11 12.26
N SER A 193 -6.34 8.26 11.35
CA SER A 193 -5.67 6.98 11.05
C SER A 193 -4.41 7.15 10.21
N LEU A 194 -4.09 8.37 9.77
CA LEU A 194 -2.89 8.71 9.00
C LEU A 194 -1.85 9.50 9.79
N GLU A 195 -2.03 9.67 11.09
CA GLU A 195 -1.01 10.31 11.93
C GLU A 195 0.34 9.62 11.76
N GLN A 196 1.38 10.43 11.49
CA GLN A 196 2.76 9.98 11.44
C GLN A 196 3.34 9.94 12.85
N GLY A 197 4.09 8.92 13.18
CA GLY A 197 4.75 8.83 14.49
C GLY A 197 5.13 7.41 14.88
N GLU A 198 5.65 7.33 16.11
CA GLU A 198 5.93 6.08 16.81
C GLU A 198 4.74 5.68 17.67
N ARG A 199 4.44 4.37 17.71
CA ARG A 199 3.36 3.80 18.51
C ARG A 199 1.97 4.35 18.16
N VAL A 200 1.75 4.75 16.91
CA VAL A 200 0.44 5.11 16.39
C VAL A 200 -0.37 3.85 16.09
N PRO A 201 -1.72 3.90 16.09
CA PRO A 201 -2.55 2.77 15.66
C PRO A 201 -2.19 2.38 14.21
N SER A 202 -2.16 1.08 13.89
CA SER A 202 -1.89 0.63 12.52
C SER A 202 -2.94 1.16 11.54
N TRP A 203 -2.56 1.23 10.26
CA TRP A 203 -3.38 1.77 9.18
C TRP A 203 -4.76 1.10 9.12
N CYS A 204 -5.76 1.94 8.94
CA CYS A 204 -7.13 1.52 8.64
C CYS A 204 -7.59 2.15 7.32
N SER A 205 -7.69 1.37 6.26
CA SER A 205 -8.19 1.82 4.96
C SER A 205 -9.72 1.71 4.86
N LEU A 206 -10.42 2.01 5.93
CA LEU A 206 -11.88 1.98 6.01
C LEU A 206 -12.41 3.38 6.26
N VAL A 207 -13.35 3.80 5.42
CA VAL A 207 -14.09 5.06 5.54
C VAL A 207 -15.55 4.73 5.75
N SER A 208 -16.19 5.31 6.75
CA SER A 208 -17.63 5.18 6.95
C SER A 208 -18.40 5.93 5.87
N THR A 209 -19.46 5.33 5.36
CA THR A 209 -20.38 5.89 4.35
C THR A 209 -21.83 5.69 4.80
N GLY A 210 -22.78 6.35 4.15
CA GLY A 210 -24.20 6.24 4.52
C GLY A 210 -24.78 4.83 4.34
N ASN A 211 -24.16 3.99 3.47
CA ASN A 211 -24.58 2.62 3.19
C ASN A 211 -23.66 1.54 3.82
N GLY A 212 -22.76 1.93 4.74
CA GLY A 212 -21.82 1.00 5.40
C GLY A 212 -20.39 1.53 5.41
N GLY A 213 -19.44 0.75 4.93
CA GLY A 213 -18.04 1.12 4.83
C GLY A 213 -17.51 1.03 3.41
N LEU A 214 -16.63 1.94 3.06
CA LEU A 214 -15.77 1.87 1.88
C LEU A 214 -14.36 1.49 2.33
N SER A 215 -13.86 0.36 1.84
CA SER A 215 -12.45 -0.01 1.97
C SER A 215 -11.73 0.23 0.64
N THR A 216 -10.49 0.69 0.69
CA THR A 216 -9.66 0.91 -0.49
C THR A 216 -8.27 0.38 -0.24
N ARG A 217 -7.74 -0.41 -1.17
CA ARG A 217 -6.41 -0.99 -1.03
C ARG A 217 -5.71 -1.11 -2.38
N VAL A 218 -4.61 -0.39 -2.55
CA VAL A 218 -3.69 -0.63 -3.67
C VAL A 218 -2.98 -1.97 -3.44
N LEU A 219 -2.95 -2.79 -4.48
CA LEU A 219 -2.41 -4.14 -4.44
C LEU A 219 -0.92 -4.09 -4.79
N PHE A 220 -0.08 -4.02 -3.77
CA PHE A 220 1.36 -4.16 -3.94
C PHE A 220 1.75 -5.63 -3.99
N ASN A 221 2.84 -5.95 -4.69
CA ASN A 221 3.49 -7.25 -4.56
C ASN A 221 3.97 -7.45 -3.11
N ASP A 222 4.31 -8.66 -2.75
CA ASP A 222 4.88 -8.96 -1.44
C ASP A 222 6.34 -9.44 -1.59
N PRO A 223 7.32 -8.67 -1.09
CA PRO A 223 7.22 -7.33 -0.49
C PRO A 223 6.86 -6.25 -1.53
N GLY A 224 6.11 -5.21 -1.11
CA GLY A 224 5.66 -4.13 -1.98
C GLY A 224 6.81 -3.35 -2.61
N PHE A 225 7.80 -3.01 -1.81
CA PHE A 225 9.01 -2.32 -2.24
C PHE A 225 10.22 -2.87 -1.47
N PRO A 226 11.40 -2.93 -2.10
CA PRO A 226 12.63 -3.41 -1.44
C PRO A 226 13.11 -2.47 -0.32
N ASN A 227 12.74 -1.21 -0.37
CA ASN A 227 13.03 -0.20 0.65
C ASN A 227 12.20 1.09 0.42
N ARG A 228 12.24 2.01 1.38
CA ARG A 228 11.52 3.29 1.35
C ARG A 228 11.98 4.22 0.22
N GLY A 229 13.22 4.11 -0.24
CA GLY A 229 13.74 4.85 -1.39
C GLY A 229 13.06 4.42 -2.68
N ALA A 230 12.88 3.11 -2.89
CA ALA A 230 12.15 2.56 -4.03
C ALA A 230 10.66 2.98 -4.01
N ALA A 231 10.01 2.98 -2.84
CA ALA A 231 8.64 3.47 -2.70
C ALA A 231 8.51 4.96 -3.09
N ARG A 232 9.47 5.80 -2.68
CA ARG A 232 9.49 7.21 -3.10
C ARG A 232 9.77 7.39 -4.58
N ALA A 233 10.66 6.59 -5.16
CA ALA A 233 10.92 6.65 -6.60
C ALA A 233 9.68 6.25 -7.41
N TRP A 234 8.89 5.28 -6.94
CA TRP A 234 7.62 4.89 -7.56
C TRP A 234 6.59 6.04 -7.58
N MET A 235 6.61 6.95 -6.62
CA MET A 235 5.73 8.14 -6.62
C MET A 235 5.94 9.07 -7.82
N ALA A 236 7.07 8.98 -8.51
CA ALA A 236 7.34 9.73 -9.75
C ALA A 236 6.80 9.04 -11.01
N THR A 237 6.15 7.88 -10.90
CA THR A 237 5.62 7.13 -12.04
C THR A 237 4.20 7.54 -12.41
N ASP A 238 3.84 7.31 -13.67
CA ASP A 238 2.46 7.51 -14.16
C ASP A 238 1.47 6.61 -13.43
N GLN A 239 1.87 5.38 -13.05
CA GLN A 239 1.01 4.45 -12.32
C GLN A 239 0.61 5.03 -10.96
N TYR A 240 1.56 5.58 -10.20
CA TYR A 240 1.26 6.24 -8.93
C TYR A 240 0.29 7.42 -9.13
N ALA A 241 0.59 8.28 -10.12
CA ALA A 241 -0.24 9.46 -10.41
C ALA A 241 -1.68 9.07 -10.80
N GLN A 242 -1.85 8.01 -11.60
CA GLN A 242 -3.15 7.51 -12.02
C GLN A 242 -3.93 6.87 -10.86
N LEU A 243 -3.29 6.06 -10.02
CA LEU A 243 -3.91 5.47 -8.83
C LEU A 243 -4.33 6.55 -7.82
N LYS A 244 -3.46 7.54 -7.57
CA LYS A 244 -3.79 8.69 -6.72
C LYS A 244 -4.97 9.47 -7.28
N ALA A 245 -4.96 9.79 -8.57
CA ALA A 245 -6.05 10.51 -9.23
C ALA A 245 -7.38 9.76 -9.12
N LEU A 246 -7.37 8.44 -9.32
CA LEU A 246 -8.55 7.60 -9.15
C LEU A 246 -9.08 7.69 -7.72
N LEU A 247 -8.24 7.46 -6.70
CA LEU A 247 -8.63 7.47 -5.30
C LEU A 247 -9.15 8.85 -4.84
N VAL A 248 -8.54 9.93 -5.33
CA VAL A 248 -8.98 11.31 -5.02
C VAL A 248 -10.27 11.68 -5.76
N SER A 249 -10.59 10.99 -6.85
CA SER A 249 -11.83 11.21 -7.62
C SER A 249 -13.06 10.52 -7.04
N LEU A 250 -12.91 9.74 -5.96
CA LEU A 250 -14.04 9.07 -5.31
C LEU A 250 -15.09 10.08 -4.84
N THR A 251 -16.34 9.75 -5.13
CA THR A 251 -17.51 10.53 -4.70
C THR A 251 -18.54 9.61 -4.07
N TYR A 252 -19.29 10.13 -3.11
CA TYR A 252 -20.45 9.48 -2.48
C TYR A 252 -21.71 10.34 -2.73
N ALA A 253 -22.77 9.72 -3.27
CA ALA A 253 -24.06 10.36 -3.56
C ALA A 253 -25.22 9.74 -2.76
#